data_fb9989dc6e2706b8d1f1c26639ac7ade
#
_entry.id   fb9989dc6e2706b8d1f1c26639ac7ade
#
_cell.length_a   1.000
_cell.length_b   1.000
_cell.length_c   1.000
_cell.angle_alpha   90.00
_cell.angle_beta   90.00
_cell.angle_gamma   90.00
#
_symmetry.space_group_name_H-M   'P 1'
#
loop_
_entity.id
_entity.type
_entity.pdbx_description
1 polymer ?
#
loop_
_entity_poly.entity_id
_entity_poly.type
_entity_poly.pdbx_seq_one_letter_code
_entity_poly.pdbx_strand_id
1 'polypeptide(L)'
;MAQNIIDLTHPMDESTPPFPGNPPVEIGILAEIPENHPAGEPGYGNSCTFKTSVHTGTHMDAPFHFYRHHPTIDQVPLDRCMGRTLLIDLSDKAPNAEITPDDLKPYEEKIRAIPRVVLNIGWAAHWGEEMFFTEFPVITAEAAQFLVDCGAELIGVDTPSVDKAPNESHFIILGNDTIIVENLTNLDLIGGDEFHLIALPLKITGRDGSPVRVAAVLE
;
A
#
# COMPACT_ATOMS: atom_id res chain seq x y z
N MET A 1 28.46 1.10 -3.45
CA MET A 1 27.71 0.31 -4.44
C MET A 1 26.40 1.05 -4.70
N ALA A 2 25.89 1.12 -5.93
CA ALA A 2 24.57 1.68 -6.17
C ALA A 2 23.54 0.75 -5.49
N GLN A 3 22.70 1.29 -4.64
CA GLN A 3 21.59 0.55 -4.06
C GLN A 3 20.61 0.19 -5.19
N ASN A 4 20.18 -1.06 -5.25
CA ASN A 4 19.15 -1.46 -6.18
C ASN A 4 17.79 -1.10 -5.55
N ILE A 5 17.10 -0.11 -6.11
CA ILE A 5 15.82 0.38 -5.60
C ILE A 5 14.73 -0.03 -6.58
N ILE A 6 13.71 -0.71 -6.08
CA ILE A 6 12.51 -1.09 -6.84
C ILE A 6 11.37 -0.18 -6.38
N ASP A 7 10.69 0.43 -7.34
CA ASP A 7 9.49 1.21 -7.10
C ASP A 7 8.29 0.28 -6.97
N LEU A 8 7.66 0.28 -5.81
CA LEU A 8 6.50 -0.55 -5.50
C LEU A 8 5.17 0.22 -5.60
N THR A 9 5.14 1.32 -6.37
CA THR A 9 4.00 2.24 -6.45
C THR A 9 3.41 2.26 -7.84
N HIS A 10 2.09 2.12 -7.95
CA HIS A 10 1.39 2.39 -9.21
C HIS A 10 1.48 3.87 -9.60
N PRO A 11 1.65 4.20 -10.88
CA PRO A 11 1.54 5.58 -11.34
C PRO A 11 0.15 6.13 -11.00
N MET A 12 0.08 7.43 -10.72
CA MET A 12 -1.17 8.10 -10.37
C MET A 12 -1.45 9.22 -11.37
N ASP A 13 -2.55 9.08 -12.10
CA ASP A 13 -3.06 10.03 -13.08
C ASP A 13 -4.59 9.96 -13.14
N GLU A 14 -5.21 10.68 -14.07
CA GLU A 14 -6.67 10.70 -14.23
C GLU A 14 -7.26 9.35 -14.68
N SER A 15 -6.44 8.40 -15.15
CA SER A 15 -6.85 7.03 -15.50
C SER A 15 -6.75 6.06 -14.32
N THR A 16 -6.17 6.49 -13.19
CA THR A 16 -6.05 5.67 -11.98
C THR A 16 -7.42 5.22 -11.51
N PRO A 17 -7.68 3.90 -11.45
CA PRO A 17 -8.98 3.40 -11.05
C PRO A 17 -9.24 3.70 -9.57
N PRO A 18 -10.31 4.44 -9.23
CA PRO A 18 -10.67 4.67 -7.84
C PRO A 18 -11.30 3.40 -7.25
N PHE A 19 -11.13 3.20 -5.93
CA PHE A 19 -11.93 2.19 -5.24
C PHE A 19 -13.43 2.49 -5.44
N PRO A 20 -14.29 1.46 -5.63
CA PRO A 20 -15.72 1.66 -5.87
C PRO A 20 -16.38 2.58 -4.83
N GLY A 21 -16.95 3.69 -5.30
CA GLY A 21 -17.56 4.73 -4.45
C GLY A 21 -16.65 5.93 -4.11
N ASN A 22 -15.36 5.85 -4.38
CA ASN A 22 -14.46 6.98 -4.23
C ASN A 22 -14.47 7.90 -5.47
N PRO A 23 -14.18 9.20 -5.31
CA PRO A 23 -14.02 10.11 -6.44
C PRO A 23 -12.78 9.75 -7.28
N PRO A 24 -12.81 10.03 -8.60
CA PRO A 24 -11.64 9.86 -9.45
C PRO A 24 -10.52 10.84 -9.08
N VAL A 25 -9.32 10.57 -9.60
CA VAL A 25 -8.20 11.51 -9.57
C VAL A 25 -8.51 12.68 -10.51
N GLU A 26 -8.30 13.90 -10.03
CA GLU A 26 -8.42 15.13 -10.80
C GLU A 26 -7.07 15.87 -10.81
N ILE A 27 -6.54 16.15 -12.00
CA ILE A 27 -5.30 16.94 -12.18
C ILE A 27 -5.67 18.22 -12.95
N GLY A 28 -5.62 19.37 -12.28
CA GLY A 28 -5.90 20.68 -12.88
C GLY A 28 -4.61 21.42 -13.22
N ILE A 29 -4.40 21.77 -14.49
CA ILE A 29 -3.24 22.57 -14.89
C ILE A 29 -3.46 24.02 -14.48
N LEU A 30 -2.57 24.58 -13.66
CA LEU A 30 -2.58 25.99 -13.25
C LEU A 30 -1.67 26.85 -14.14
N ALA A 31 -0.53 26.30 -14.52
CA ALA A 31 0.43 26.95 -15.41
C ALA A 31 1.21 25.88 -16.18
N GLU A 32 1.52 26.17 -17.43
CA GLU A 32 2.30 25.30 -18.29
C GLU A 32 3.27 26.11 -19.16
N ILE A 33 4.50 25.63 -19.24
CA ILE A 33 5.49 26.19 -20.17
C ILE A 33 5.06 25.76 -21.59
N PRO A 34 4.87 26.71 -22.54
CA PRO A 34 4.41 26.37 -23.89
C PRO A 34 5.35 25.38 -24.58
N GLU A 35 4.80 24.47 -25.38
CA GLU A 35 5.59 23.45 -26.14
C GLU A 35 6.66 24.07 -27.06
N ASN A 36 6.40 25.28 -27.58
CA ASN A 36 7.33 26.01 -28.42
C ASN A 36 8.36 26.84 -27.64
N HIS A 37 8.43 26.70 -26.32
CA HIS A 37 9.44 27.36 -25.50
C HIS A 37 10.85 26.86 -25.90
N PRO A 38 11.86 27.74 -26.07
CA PRO A 38 13.19 27.32 -26.50
C PRO A 38 13.82 26.29 -25.55
N ALA A 39 14.31 25.19 -26.11
CA ALA A 39 14.97 24.15 -25.34
C ALA A 39 16.20 24.68 -24.61
N GLY A 40 16.29 24.40 -23.30
CA GLY A 40 17.41 24.83 -22.45
C GLY A 40 17.27 26.24 -21.85
N GLU A 41 16.23 26.99 -22.20
CA GLU A 41 15.91 28.24 -21.54
C GLU A 41 14.94 28.03 -20.38
N PRO A 42 15.10 28.75 -19.23
CA PRO A 42 14.16 28.62 -18.11
C PRO A 42 12.81 29.29 -18.46
N GLY A 43 11.69 28.54 -18.25
CA GLY A 43 10.33 29.05 -18.37
C GLY A 43 9.79 29.57 -17.03
N TYR A 44 8.50 29.95 -17.02
CA TYR A 44 7.82 30.44 -15.81
C TYR A 44 7.46 29.34 -14.81
N GLY A 45 7.69 28.07 -15.17
CA GLY A 45 7.38 26.89 -14.35
C GLY A 45 6.03 26.26 -14.69
N ASN A 46 5.98 24.94 -14.55
CA ASN A 46 4.76 24.17 -14.62
C ASN A 46 4.15 24.04 -13.23
N SER A 47 2.83 24.11 -13.12
CA SER A 47 2.10 23.96 -11.86
C SER A 47 0.76 23.33 -12.08
N CYS A 48 0.36 22.44 -11.17
CA CYS A 48 -0.94 21.77 -11.21
C CYS A 48 -1.57 21.70 -9.83
N THR A 49 -2.89 21.44 -9.80
CA THR A 49 -3.60 20.96 -8.63
C THR A 49 -3.75 19.45 -8.73
N PHE A 50 -3.79 18.79 -7.59
CA PHE A 50 -4.02 17.36 -7.47
C PHE A 50 -5.10 17.12 -6.42
N LYS A 51 -6.16 16.40 -6.80
CA LYS A 51 -7.29 16.08 -5.93
C LYS A 51 -7.63 14.60 -6.08
N THR A 52 -7.70 13.89 -4.96
CA THR A 52 -8.01 12.47 -4.89
C THR A 52 -8.55 12.09 -3.52
N SER A 53 -9.10 10.87 -3.37
CA SER A 53 -9.26 10.23 -2.07
C SER A 53 -7.88 9.88 -1.50
N VAL A 54 -7.75 9.88 -0.18
CA VAL A 54 -6.53 9.40 0.49
C VAL A 54 -6.33 7.88 0.32
N HIS A 55 -7.40 7.16 -0.06
CA HIS A 55 -7.43 5.73 -0.37
C HIS A 55 -7.50 5.50 -1.90
N THR A 56 -6.58 6.10 -2.65
CA THR A 56 -6.49 5.95 -4.10
C THR A 56 -5.08 5.59 -4.51
N GLY A 57 -4.93 4.62 -5.42
CA GLY A 57 -3.64 4.10 -5.85
C GLY A 57 -2.91 3.42 -4.71
N THR A 58 -1.58 3.37 -4.75
CA THR A 58 -0.77 2.86 -3.64
C THR A 58 -0.86 3.82 -2.46
N HIS A 59 -1.43 3.37 -1.35
CA HIS A 59 -1.73 4.21 -0.19
C HIS A 59 -1.52 3.48 1.13
N MET A 60 -1.57 4.23 2.22
CA MET A 60 -1.46 3.74 3.58
C MET A 60 -2.69 4.11 4.38
N ASP A 61 -3.23 3.14 5.13
CA ASP A 61 -4.29 3.32 6.10
C ASP A 61 -3.73 3.46 7.50
N ALA A 62 -4.19 4.49 8.20
CA ALA A 62 -3.94 4.67 9.61
C ALA A 62 -5.05 4.01 10.44
N PRO A 63 -4.79 3.63 11.70
CA PRO A 63 -5.81 3.09 12.61
C PRO A 63 -7.09 3.91 12.70
N PHE A 64 -6.98 5.24 12.55
CA PHE A 64 -8.12 6.17 12.54
C PHE A 64 -9.14 5.87 11.41
N HIS A 65 -8.75 5.14 10.36
CA HIS A 65 -9.65 4.81 9.25
C HIS A 65 -10.92 4.09 9.73
N PHE A 66 -10.77 3.16 10.69
CA PHE A 66 -11.91 2.45 11.27
C PHE A 66 -12.17 2.80 12.74
N TYR A 67 -11.22 3.45 13.43
CA TYR A 67 -11.29 3.70 14.87
C TYR A 67 -11.07 5.16 15.22
N ARG A 68 -12.15 5.88 15.53
CA ARG A 68 -12.16 7.34 15.76
C ARG A 68 -11.15 7.87 16.79
N HIS A 69 -10.72 7.06 17.73
CA HIS A 69 -9.81 7.49 18.81
C HIS A 69 -8.43 6.86 18.72
N HIS A 70 -8.12 6.20 17.60
CA HIS A 70 -6.82 5.65 17.28
C HIS A 70 -5.95 6.67 16.51
N PRO A 71 -4.64 6.38 16.31
CA PRO A 71 -3.73 7.29 15.62
C PRO A 71 -4.19 7.63 14.20
N THR A 72 -4.11 8.93 13.88
CA THR A 72 -4.28 9.45 12.51
C THR A 72 -2.99 9.32 11.72
N ILE A 73 -3.03 9.48 10.40
CA ILE A 73 -1.87 9.23 9.51
C ILE A 73 -0.66 10.11 9.85
N ASP A 74 -0.87 11.33 10.33
CA ASP A 74 0.20 12.23 10.78
C ASP A 74 0.81 11.85 12.14
N GLN A 75 0.18 10.92 12.86
CA GLN A 75 0.62 10.39 14.16
C GLN A 75 1.29 9.01 14.04
N VAL A 76 1.22 8.36 12.86
CA VAL A 76 1.90 7.09 12.63
C VAL A 76 3.42 7.25 12.82
N PRO A 77 4.06 6.44 13.68
CA PRO A 77 5.51 6.50 13.88
C PRO A 77 6.27 6.11 12.59
N LEU A 78 7.24 6.92 12.19
CA LEU A 78 7.97 6.71 10.93
C LEU A 78 8.83 5.44 10.92
N ASP A 79 9.27 4.97 12.08
CA ASP A 79 9.98 3.71 12.25
C ASP A 79 9.11 2.48 11.91
N ARG A 80 7.78 2.60 11.94
CA ARG A 80 6.88 1.58 11.41
C ARG A 80 6.80 1.61 9.89
N CYS A 81 6.96 2.78 9.29
CA CYS A 81 6.84 3.01 7.86
C CYS A 81 8.08 2.63 7.04
N MET A 82 9.19 2.31 7.69
CA MET A 82 10.45 1.97 7.02
C MET A 82 11.26 0.97 7.83
N GLY A 83 11.99 0.10 7.13
CA GLY A 83 12.89 -0.86 7.76
C GLY A 83 12.86 -2.23 7.10
N ARG A 84 13.56 -3.18 7.72
CA ARG A 84 13.58 -4.59 7.30
C ARG A 84 12.16 -5.14 7.25
N THR A 85 11.82 -5.79 6.13
CA THR A 85 10.48 -6.23 5.80
C THR A 85 10.52 -7.65 5.26
N LEU A 86 9.60 -8.49 5.71
CA LEU A 86 9.40 -9.84 5.21
C LEU A 86 8.45 -9.80 4.01
N LEU A 87 8.86 -10.40 2.89
CA LEU A 87 8.00 -10.68 1.74
C LEU A 87 7.55 -12.14 1.81
N ILE A 88 6.23 -12.36 1.83
CA ILE A 88 5.63 -13.69 1.76
C ILE A 88 5.01 -13.85 0.39
N ASP A 89 5.48 -14.84 -0.36
CA ASP A 89 4.95 -15.13 -1.69
C ASP A 89 3.70 -16.02 -1.58
N LEU A 90 2.57 -15.48 -2.02
CA LEU A 90 1.26 -16.11 -2.11
C LEU A 90 0.68 -15.93 -3.54
N SER A 91 1.55 -15.76 -4.53
CA SER A 91 1.15 -15.47 -5.92
C SER A 91 0.44 -16.62 -6.64
N ASP A 92 0.34 -17.78 -6.00
CA ASP A 92 -0.44 -18.95 -6.46
C ASP A 92 -1.92 -18.91 -6.05
N LYS A 93 -2.33 -17.89 -5.28
CA LYS A 93 -3.73 -17.74 -4.85
C LYS A 93 -4.66 -17.44 -6.02
N ALA A 94 -5.72 -18.24 -6.14
CA ALA A 94 -6.75 -18.03 -7.15
C ALA A 94 -7.63 -16.80 -6.85
N PRO A 95 -8.33 -16.23 -7.85
CA PRO A 95 -9.33 -15.20 -7.61
C PRO A 95 -10.33 -15.61 -6.52
N ASN A 96 -10.71 -14.66 -5.65
CA ASN A 96 -11.57 -14.84 -4.48
C ASN A 96 -11.07 -15.88 -3.45
N ALA A 97 -9.80 -16.29 -3.50
CA ALA A 97 -9.23 -17.16 -2.50
C ALA A 97 -9.14 -16.48 -1.13
N GLU A 98 -9.07 -17.28 -0.09
CA GLU A 98 -8.79 -16.83 1.27
C GLU A 98 -7.32 -17.05 1.61
N ILE A 99 -6.73 -16.06 2.27
CA ILE A 99 -5.42 -16.17 2.92
C ILE A 99 -5.71 -16.50 4.38
N THR A 100 -5.33 -17.70 4.76
CA THR A 100 -5.66 -18.32 6.05
C THR A 100 -4.43 -18.37 6.96
N PRO A 101 -4.58 -18.67 8.27
CA PRO A 101 -3.43 -18.88 9.13
C PRO A 101 -2.48 -19.99 8.64
N ASP A 102 -2.98 -21.00 7.93
CA ASP A 102 -2.14 -22.10 7.43
C ASP A 102 -1.17 -21.64 6.33
N ASP A 103 -1.52 -20.60 5.57
CA ASP A 103 -0.64 -19.97 4.60
C ASP A 103 0.51 -19.18 5.27
N LEU A 104 0.29 -18.68 6.48
CA LEU A 104 1.20 -17.80 7.20
C LEU A 104 2.06 -18.53 8.25
N LYS A 105 1.57 -19.63 8.81
CA LYS A 105 2.28 -20.44 9.83
C LYS A 105 3.72 -20.82 9.45
N PRO A 106 4.03 -21.19 8.19
CA PRO A 106 5.40 -21.48 7.80
C PRO A 106 6.38 -20.33 8.04
N TYR A 107 5.87 -19.11 8.14
CA TYR A 107 6.65 -17.88 8.31
C TYR A 107 6.57 -17.30 9.74
N GLU A 108 5.92 -17.97 10.70
CA GLU A 108 5.64 -17.44 12.04
C GLU A 108 6.89 -16.87 12.73
N GLU A 109 8.00 -17.63 12.74
CA GLU A 109 9.23 -17.17 13.38
C GLU A 109 9.81 -15.92 12.71
N LYS A 110 9.71 -15.83 11.38
CA LYS A 110 10.17 -14.66 10.63
C LYS A 110 9.26 -13.44 10.88
N ILE A 111 7.95 -13.63 10.93
CA ILE A 111 6.99 -12.56 11.24
C ILE A 111 7.26 -12.00 12.64
N ARG A 112 7.52 -12.87 13.64
CA ARG A 112 7.89 -12.44 15.01
C ARG A 112 9.20 -11.68 15.06
N ALA A 113 10.13 -11.93 14.15
CA ALA A 113 11.43 -11.26 14.08
C ALA A 113 11.40 -9.96 13.24
N ILE A 114 10.44 -9.83 12.33
CA ILE A 114 10.35 -8.73 11.36
C ILE A 114 8.92 -8.20 11.36
N PRO A 115 8.65 -7.05 12.03
CA PRO A 115 7.30 -6.57 12.26
C PRO A 115 6.62 -5.94 11.02
N ARG A 116 7.31 -5.88 9.87
CA ARG A 116 6.76 -5.43 8.60
C ARG A 116 6.62 -6.63 7.70
N VAL A 117 5.39 -6.89 7.24
CA VAL A 117 5.05 -8.04 6.42
C VAL A 117 4.38 -7.56 5.15
N VAL A 118 4.88 -7.98 4.01
CA VAL A 118 4.27 -7.73 2.70
C VAL A 118 3.88 -9.07 2.09
N LEU A 119 2.62 -9.18 1.66
CA LEU A 119 2.09 -10.36 0.99
C LEU A 119 2.10 -10.08 -0.52
N ASN A 120 2.89 -10.83 -1.26
CA ASN A 120 2.86 -10.85 -2.72
C ASN A 120 1.78 -11.84 -3.17
N ILE A 121 0.62 -11.33 -3.56
CA ILE A 121 -0.52 -12.12 -4.02
C ILE A 121 -0.49 -12.27 -5.55
N GLY A 122 0.36 -11.45 -6.23
CA GLY A 122 0.41 -11.38 -7.69
C GLY A 122 -0.77 -10.60 -8.28
N TRP A 123 -1.57 -9.96 -7.44
CA TRP A 123 -2.82 -9.32 -7.86
C TRP A 123 -2.63 -8.00 -8.61
N ALA A 124 -1.49 -7.34 -8.43
CA ALA A 124 -1.12 -6.13 -9.17
C ALA A 124 -1.17 -6.31 -10.70
N ALA A 125 -1.05 -7.54 -11.21
CA ALA A 125 -1.17 -7.85 -12.63
C ALA A 125 -2.55 -7.50 -13.22
N HIS A 126 -3.59 -7.41 -12.38
CA HIS A 126 -4.96 -7.06 -12.77
C HIS A 126 -5.29 -5.57 -12.62
N TRP A 127 -4.27 -4.72 -12.34
CA TRP A 127 -4.48 -3.28 -12.19
C TRP A 127 -5.18 -2.67 -13.42
N GLY A 128 -6.28 -1.96 -13.16
CA GLY A 128 -7.11 -1.35 -14.22
C GLY A 128 -8.20 -2.25 -14.80
N GLU A 129 -8.24 -3.53 -14.44
CA GLU A 129 -9.32 -4.45 -14.80
C GLU A 129 -10.45 -4.41 -13.76
N GLU A 130 -11.69 -4.70 -14.17
CA GLU A 130 -12.84 -4.76 -13.26
C GLU A 130 -12.65 -5.79 -12.13
N MET A 131 -12.06 -6.93 -12.46
CA MET A 131 -11.81 -8.00 -11.52
C MET A 131 -10.83 -7.59 -10.40
N PHE A 132 -9.99 -6.57 -10.63
CA PHE A 132 -9.07 -6.07 -9.61
C PHE A 132 -9.80 -5.73 -8.31
N PHE A 133 -11.00 -5.10 -8.40
CA PHE A 133 -11.80 -4.70 -7.23
C PHE A 133 -12.85 -5.72 -6.79
N THR A 134 -13.15 -6.73 -7.60
CA THR A 134 -14.27 -7.64 -7.34
C THR A 134 -13.86 -9.04 -6.96
N GLU A 135 -12.69 -9.50 -7.45
CA GLU A 135 -12.28 -10.90 -7.33
C GLU A 135 -10.96 -11.11 -6.57
N PHE A 136 -10.42 -10.07 -5.94
CA PHE A 136 -9.14 -10.19 -5.22
C PHE A 136 -9.21 -11.16 -4.04
N PRO A 137 -8.11 -11.90 -3.78
CA PRO A 137 -7.96 -12.71 -2.59
C PRO A 137 -7.98 -11.87 -1.31
N VAL A 138 -8.55 -12.40 -0.23
CA VAL A 138 -8.75 -11.68 1.02
C VAL A 138 -8.03 -12.37 2.18
N ILE A 139 -7.54 -11.58 3.13
CA ILE A 139 -7.02 -12.08 4.40
C ILE A 139 -8.22 -12.39 5.29
N THR A 140 -8.30 -13.63 5.84
CA THR A 140 -9.36 -13.96 6.79
C THR A 140 -9.15 -13.29 8.14
N ALA A 141 -10.22 -13.13 8.93
CA ALA A 141 -10.13 -12.57 10.28
C ALA A 141 -9.11 -13.33 11.15
N GLU A 142 -9.08 -14.65 11.04
CA GLU A 142 -8.13 -15.50 11.78
C GLU A 142 -6.68 -15.27 11.32
N ALA A 143 -6.45 -15.04 10.02
CA ALA A 143 -5.13 -14.72 9.48
C ALA A 143 -4.68 -13.31 9.89
N ALA A 144 -5.59 -12.35 9.89
CA ALA A 144 -5.34 -11.00 10.40
C ALA A 144 -4.95 -11.03 11.88
N GLN A 145 -5.70 -11.80 12.70
CA GLN A 145 -5.38 -11.99 14.12
C GLN A 145 -4.02 -12.69 14.30
N PHE A 146 -3.72 -13.70 13.49
CA PHE A 146 -2.42 -14.37 13.54
C PHE A 146 -1.26 -13.41 13.26
N LEU A 147 -1.37 -12.53 12.25
CA LEU A 147 -0.34 -11.52 11.95
C LEU A 147 -0.14 -10.56 13.12
N VAL A 148 -1.23 -10.08 13.71
CA VAL A 148 -1.20 -9.19 14.88
C VAL A 148 -0.58 -9.90 16.09
N ASP A 149 -0.96 -11.14 16.38
CA ASP A 149 -0.42 -11.94 17.48
C ASP A 149 1.07 -12.26 17.31
N CYS A 150 1.55 -12.29 16.08
CA CYS A 150 2.97 -12.38 15.76
C CYS A 150 3.72 -11.06 15.90
N GLY A 151 3.03 -9.94 16.13
CA GLY A 151 3.62 -8.62 16.34
C GLY A 151 3.83 -7.82 15.05
N ALA A 152 3.03 -8.08 14.01
CA ALA A 152 3.06 -7.25 12.81
C ALA A 152 2.63 -5.80 13.13
N GLU A 153 3.45 -4.82 12.70
CA GLU A 153 3.20 -3.38 12.84
C GLU A 153 2.78 -2.73 11.53
N LEU A 154 3.16 -3.37 10.39
CA LEU A 154 2.75 -2.99 9.05
C LEU A 154 2.44 -4.25 8.25
N ILE A 155 1.30 -4.23 7.55
CA ILE A 155 0.90 -5.25 6.59
C ILE A 155 0.73 -4.58 5.23
N GLY A 156 1.49 -5.05 4.22
CA GLY A 156 1.40 -4.57 2.85
C GLY A 156 0.79 -5.65 1.93
N VAL A 157 -0.04 -5.23 0.97
CA VAL A 157 -0.66 -6.10 -0.02
C VAL A 157 -0.67 -5.44 -1.41
N ASP A 158 -0.66 -6.25 -2.46
CA ASP A 158 -0.83 -5.81 -3.84
C ASP A 158 -2.29 -5.90 -4.33
N THR A 159 -3.21 -6.14 -3.41
CA THR A 159 -4.67 -6.10 -3.62
C THR A 159 -5.23 -4.71 -3.32
N PRO A 160 -6.46 -4.40 -3.83
CA PRO A 160 -7.12 -3.11 -3.54
C PRO A 160 -7.58 -2.96 -2.10
N SER A 161 -7.60 -4.06 -1.34
CA SER A 161 -7.98 -4.12 0.06
C SER A 161 -7.45 -5.40 0.68
N VAL A 162 -7.28 -5.43 2.01
CA VAL A 162 -6.97 -6.66 2.75
C VAL A 162 -8.16 -7.60 2.87
N ASP A 163 -9.40 -7.07 2.79
CA ASP A 163 -10.64 -7.84 2.88
C ASP A 163 -11.79 -7.19 2.09
N LYS A 164 -12.97 -7.78 2.21
CA LYS A 164 -14.25 -7.28 1.71
C LYS A 164 -15.22 -7.10 2.88
N ALA A 165 -16.31 -6.35 2.65
CA ALA A 165 -17.35 -6.22 3.68
C ALA A 165 -17.74 -7.60 4.26
N PRO A 166 -17.82 -7.76 5.59
CA PRO A 166 -17.96 -6.73 6.62
C PRO A 166 -16.64 -6.13 7.18
N ASN A 167 -15.49 -6.33 6.56
CA ASN A 167 -14.19 -5.73 6.88
C ASN A 167 -13.59 -6.18 8.23
N GLU A 168 -13.75 -7.46 8.55
CA GLU A 168 -13.30 -8.02 9.83
C GLU A 168 -11.78 -7.95 9.99
N SER A 169 -11.02 -8.15 8.91
CA SER A 169 -9.56 -8.08 8.95
C SER A 169 -9.08 -6.65 9.15
N HIS A 170 -9.73 -5.66 8.52
CA HIS A 170 -9.47 -4.24 8.82
C HIS A 170 -9.70 -3.92 10.29
N PHE A 171 -10.83 -4.37 10.87
CA PHE A 171 -11.10 -4.14 12.29
C PHE A 171 -10.01 -4.74 13.18
N ILE A 172 -9.53 -5.93 12.89
CA ILE A 172 -8.49 -6.58 13.69
C ILE A 172 -7.15 -5.86 13.53
N ILE A 173 -6.72 -5.60 12.30
CA ILE A 173 -5.42 -5.01 12.00
C ILE A 173 -5.34 -3.58 12.57
N LEU A 174 -6.25 -2.70 12.15
CA LEU A 174 -6.25 -1.30 12.54
C LEU A 174 -6.62 -1.09 14.02
N GLY A 175 -7.44 -2.00 14.59
CA GLY A 175 -7.78 -1.98 16.02
C GLY A 175 -6.62 -2.31 16.95
N ASN A 176 -5.56 -2.92 16.42
CA ASN A 176 -4.31 -3.18 17.14
C ASN A 176 -3.18 -2.19 16.75
N ASP A 177 -3.55 -1.02 16.23
CA ASP A 177 -2.62 0.04 15.79
C ASP A 177 -1.61 -0.42 14.71
N THR A 178 -1.88 -1.55 14.03
CA THR A 178 -1.12 -1.99 12.86
C THR A 178 -1.56 -1.21 11.63
N ILE A 179 -0.63 -0.72 10.82
CA ILE A 179 -0.91 0.05 9.60
C ILE A 179 -1.03 -0.88 8.40
N ILE A 180 -1.83 -0.48 7.40
CA ILE A 180 -2.00 -1.22 6.16
C ILE A 180 -1.42 -0.41 5.00
N VAL A 181 -0.77 -1.08 4.04
CA VAL A 181 -0.36 -0.49 2.76
C VAL A 181 -0.98 -1.32 1.64
N GLU A 182 -1.80 -0.69 0.81
CA GLU A 182 -2.57 -1.35 -0.23
C GLU A 182 -2.13 -0.92 -1.62
N ASN A 183 -2.47 -1.73 -2.62
CA ASN A 183 -2.13 -1.49 -4.02
C ASN A 183 -0.61 -1.39 -4.26
N LEU A 184 0.16 -2.28 -3.66
CA LEU A 184 1.58 -2.44 -4.03
C LEU A 184 1.71 -3.04 -5.43
N THR A 185 2.85 -2.82 -6.07
CA THR A 185 3.19 -3.40 -7.38
C THR A 185 4.65 -3.83 -7.43
N ASN A 186 5.06 -4.55 -8.49
CA ASN A 186 6.45 -4.98 -8.71
C ASN A 186 7.07 -5.82 -7.58
N LEU A 187 6.25 -6.48 -6.77
CA LEU A 187 6.73 -7.32 -5.65
C LEU A 187 7.53 -8.53 -6.15
N ASP A 188 7.23 -9.03 -7.34
CA ASP A 188 7.93 -10.10 -8.04
C ASP A 188 9.39 -9.75 -8.40
N LEU A 189 9.72 -8.46 -8.50
CA LEU A 189 11.06 -7.98 -8.83
C LEU A 189 12.02 -8.00 -7.63
N ILE A 190 11.54 -8.22 -6.40
CA ILE A 190 12.36 -8.18 -5.19
C ILE A 190 13.35 -9.35 -5.14
N GLY A 191 12.97 -10.52 -5.67
CA GLY A 191 13.89 -11.65 -5.88
C GLY A 191 14.36 -12.36 -4.62
N GLY A 192 13.77 -12.07 -3.46
CA GLY A 192 14.07 -12.67 -2.16
C GLY A 192 12.89 -12.53 -1.20
N ASP A 193 13.05 -13.05 0.03
CA ASP A 193 12.01 -13.00 1.05
C ASP A 193 12.19 -11.86 2.06
N GLU A 194 13.23 -11.04 1.91
CA GLU A 194 13.49 -9.88 2.76
C GLU A 194 14.03 -8.69 1.95
N PHE A 195 13.63 -7.50 2.35
CA PHE A 195 14.10 -6.24 1.78
C PHE A 195 13.97 -5.10 2.80
N HIS A 196 14.49 -3.93 2.47
CA HIS A 196 14.26 -2.73 3.27
C HIS A 196 13.15 -1.89 2.63
N LEU A 197 11.99 -1.81 3.29
CA LEU A 197 10.85 -1.02 2.85
C LEU A 197 11.03 0.46 3.20
N ILE A 198 10.56 1.34 2.32
CA ILE A 198 10.32 2.75 2.58
C ILE A 198 8.90 3.07 2.09
N ALA A 199 7.98 3.43 3.00
CA ALA A 199 6.58 3.72 2.71
C ALA A 199 6.11 4.94 3.54
N LEU A 200 6.64 6.12 3.24
CA LEU A 200 6.38 7.33 4.04
C LEU A 200 5.10 8.02 3.59
N PRO A 201 4.07 8.17 4.45
CA PRO A 201 2.85 8.89 4.13
C PRO A 201 3.06 10.41 4.14
N LEU A 202 2.21 11.13 3.45
CA LEU A 202 2.07 12.57 3.63
C LEU A 202 1.56 12.87 5.04
N LYS A 203 2.09 13.91 5.67
CA LYS A 203 1.66 14.32 7.02
C LYS A 203 0.35 15.10 6.96
N ILE A 204 -0.74 14.43 6.59
CA ILE A 204 -2.08 15.03 6.48
C ILE A 204 -2.75 15.01 7.86
N THR A 205 -2.75 16.12 8.54
CA THR A 205 -3.19 16.23 9.95
C THR A 205 -4.64 15.77 10.15
N GLY A 206 -4.82 14.82 11.06
CA GLY A 206 -6.13 14.34 11.49
C GLY A 206 -6.86 13.51 10.44
N ARG A 207 -6.14 12.84 9.51
CA ARG A 207 -6.75 12.02 8.45
C ARG A 207 -6.44 10.55 8.62
N ASP A 208 -7.24 9.77 7.95
CA ASP A 208 -7.39 8.32 8.01
C ASP A 208 -6.41 7.55 7.13
N GLY A 209 -5.80 8.21 6.15
CA GLY A 209 -4.87 7.59 5.22
C GLY A 209 -4.09 8.60 4.39
N SER A 210 -3.25 8.11 3.51
CA SER A 210 -2.44 8.93 2.59
C SER A 210 -1.95 8.11 1.41
N PRO A 211 -1.98 8.63 0.17
CA PRO A 211 -1.13 8.10 -0.89
C PRO A 211 0.33 8.07 -0.44
N VAL A 212 1.06 7.03 -0.84
CA VAL A 212 2.47 6.84 -0.50
C VAL A 212 3.29 6.49 -1.75
N ARG A 213 4.55 6.97 -1.80
CA ARG A 213 5.54 6.38 -2.71
C ARG A 213 6.29 5.30 -1.95
N VAL A 214 6.11 4.05 -2.37
CA VAL A 214 6.72 2.89 -1.73
C VAL A 214 7.92 2.41 -2.52
N ALA A 215 9.02 2.14 -1.85
CA ALA A 215 10.22 1.60 -2.44
C ALA A 215 10.76 0.41 -1.66
N ALA A 216 11.26 -0.60 -2.37
CA ALA A 216 12.12 -1.63 -1.83
C ALA A 216 13.58 -1.27 -2.12
N VAL A 217 14.42 -1.27 -1.09
CA VAL A 217 15.87 -1.14 -1.21
C VAL A 217 16.47 -2.53 -0.99
N LEU A 218 17.17 -3.04 -2.00
CA LEU A 218 17.82 -4.34 -1.98
C LEU A 218 19.30 -4.17 -1.59
N GLU A 219 19.80 -5.06 -0.73
CA GLU A 219 21.21 -5.11 -0.31
C GLU A 219 22.12 -5.80 -1.34
#